data_1668f8950c1688e553bcedd56213b2a1
#
_entry.id   1668f8950c1688e553bcedd56213b2a1
#
_cell.length_a   1.000
_cell.length_b   1.000
_cell.length_c   1.000
_cell.angle_alpha   90.00
_cell.angle_beta   90.00
_cell.angle_gamma   90.00
#
_symmetry.space_group_name_H-M   'P 1'
#
loop_
_entity.id
_entity.type
_entity.pdbx_description
1 polymer ?
#
loop_
_entity_poly.entity_id
_entity_poly.type
_entity_poly.pdbx_seq_one_letter_code
_entity_poly.pdbx_strand_id
1 'polypeptide(L)'
;AQSALAGSFVHLRCESALPMRRPMSIMRASPTDGWIDILYKAHGHGTRLLAQRKPGEQLSVMGPIGKPFRQTDYRSRPLLIGGGVGIPPMLFLSEHIRKTVKDISPFVIMGSEVPFPFQSVPSQIMITGIPDGIIAAMPLLEDWGIASRLSSLQGYPGCYDGYVTDLARIWLD
;
A
#
# COMPACT_ATOMS: atom_id res chain seq x y z
N ALA A 1 -23.73 0.47 -7.09
CA ALA A 1 -22.36 0.78 -7.50
C ALA A 1 -21.50 -0.46 -7.27
N GLN A 2 -20.58 -0.76 -8.18
CA GLN A 2 -19.66 -1.88 -8.03
C GLN A 2 -18.68 -1.56 -6.88
N SER A 3 -18.52 -2.49 -5.92
CA SER A 3 -17.60 -2.32 -4.80
C SER A 3 -16.16 -2.38 -5.28
N ALA A 4 -15.30 -1.51 -4.75
CA ALA A 4 -13.86 -1.59 -4.97
C ALA A 4 -13.30 -2.83 -4.25
N LEU A 5 -12.49 -3.61 -4.95
CA LEU A 5 -11.82 -4.79 -4.43
C LEU A 5 -10.30 -4.59 -4.45
N ALA A 6 -9.57 -5.31 -3.60
CA ALA A 6 -8.12 -5.24 -3.55
C ALA A 6 -7.50 -5.57 -4.92
N GLY A 7 -6.62 -4.70 -5.41
CA GLY A 7 -6.04 -4.76 -6.76
C GLY A 7 -6.76 -3.91 -7.80
N SER A 8 -7.93 -3.32 -7.48
CA SER A 8 -8.56 -2.34 -8.36
C SER A 8 -7.93 -0.95 -8.23
N PHE A 9 -8.13 -0.15 -9.27
CA PHE A 9 -7.65 1.23 -9.37
C PHE A 9 -8.75 2.12 -9.95
N VAL A 10 -8.53 3.41 -9.93
CA VAL A 10 -9.39 4.40 -10.57
C VAL A 10 -8.61 5.26 -11.56
N HIS A 11 -9.31 5.80 -12.54
CA HIS A 11 -8.82 6.86 -13.40
C HIS A 11 -9.34 8.21 -12.90
N LEU A 12 -8.44 9.02 -12.35
CA LEU A 12 -8.75 10.31 -11.75
C LEU A 12 -8.35 11.46 -12.69
N ARG A 13 -9.23 12.43 -12.89
CA ARG A 13 -8.91 13.69 -13.57
C ARG A 13 -8.40 14.68 -12.54
N CYS A 14 -7.10 14.98 -12.59
CA CYS A 14 -6.45 15.87 -11.63
C CYS A 14 -6.89 17.32 -11.75
N GLU A 15 -7.20 17.76 -12.98
CA GLU A 15 -7.66 19.11 -13.31
C GLU A 15 -8.56 19.05 -14.56
N SER A 16 -9.57 19.93 -14.62
CA SER A 16 -10.53 19.96 -15.73
C SER A 16 -9.89 20.30 -17.07
N ALA A 17 -8.87 21.15 -17.07
CA ALA A 17 -8.11 21.54 -18.26
C ALA A 17 -7.16 20.46 -18.77
N LEU A 18 -6.88 19.41 -17.97
CA LEU A 18 -6.02 18.30 -18.39
C LEU A 18 -6.85 17.18 -19.05
N PRO A 19 -6.58 16.84 -20.31
CA PRO A 19 -7.37 15.83 -21.02
C PRO A 19 -7.16 14.42 -20.48
N MET A 20 -5.94 14.14 -19.98
CA MET A 20 -5.55 12.79 -19.56
C MET A 20 -5.87 12.54 -18.09
N ARG A 21 -6.60 11.46 -17.82
CA ARG A 21 -6.76 10.91 -16.49
C ARG A 21 -5.49 10.22 -16.01
N ARG A 22 -5.31 10.08 -14.72
CA ARG A 22 -4.22 9.35 -14.10
C ARG A 22 -4.74 8.07 -13.44
N PRO A 23 -4.14 6.91 -13.73
CA PRO A 23 -4.44 5.69 -12.99
C PRO A 23 -3.90 5.82 -11.57
N MET A 24 -4.74 5.54 -10.58
CA MET A 24 -4.41 5.58 -9.16
C MET A 24 -4.91 4.32 -8.49
N SER A 25 -4.01 3.57 -7.88
CA SER A 25 -4.37 2.38 -7.10
C SER A 25 -5.20 2.78 -5.89
N ILE A 26 -6.26 2.02 -5.63
CA ILE A 26 -7.04 2.19 -4.41
C ILE A 26 -6.24 1.58 -3.26
N MET A 27 -6.06 2.35 -2.20
CA MET A 27 -5.37 1.93 -0.98
C MET A 27 -6.33 1.33 0.04
N ARG A 28 -7.51 1.93 0.17
CA ARG A 28 -8.61 1.47 1.03
C ARG A 28 -9.93 1.91 0.46
N ALA A 29 -11.00 1.24 0.85
CA ALA A 29 -12.36 1.61 0.46
C ALA A 29 -13.35 1.26 1.57
N SER A 30 -14.35 2.11 1.75
CA SER A 30 -15.55 1.81 2.53
C SER A 30 -16.78 1.97 1.65
N PRO A 31 -17.39 0.87 1.17
CA PRO A 31 -18.64 0.95 0.42
C PRO A 31 -19.79 1.48 1.25
N THR A 32 -19.80 1.22 2.55
CA THR A 32 -20.83 1.67 3.49
C THR A 32 -20.79 3.18 3.70
N ASP A 33 -19.60 3.73 3.89
CA ASP A 33 -19.40 5.16 4.16
C ASP A 33 -19.16 5.96 2.88
N GLY A 34 -19.05 5.28 1.73
CA GLY A 34 -18.96 5.90 0.42
C GLY A 34 -17.64 6.61 0.09
N TRP A 35 -16.52 6.12 0.59
CA TRP A 35 -15.20 6.70 0.32
C TRP A 35 -14.16 5.69 -0.20
N ILE A 36 -13.13 6.22 -0.84
CA ILE A 36 -11.90 5.52 -1.18
C ILE A 36 -10.70 6.36 -0.77
N ASP A 37 -9.62 5.69 -0.33
CA ASP A 37 -8.32 6.30 -0.08
C ASP A 37 -7.38 6.01 -1.24
N ILE A 38 -6.63 7.03 -1.63
CA ILE A 38 -5.61 6.96 -2.67
C ILE A 38 -4.33 7.60 -2.14
N LEU A 39 -3.24 6.85 -2.17
CA LEU A 39 -1.90 7.39 -1.91
C LEU A 39 -1.16 7.53 -3.23
N TYR A 40 -0.63 8.73 -3.48
CA TYR A 40 0.12 9.03 -4.71
C TYR A 40 1.32 9.93 -4.45
N LYS A 41 2.27 9.93 -5.38
CA LYS A 41 3.42 10.83 -5.37
C LYS A 41 3.12 12.03 -6.28
N ALA A 42 3.25 13.25 -5.74
CA ALA A 42 3.08 14.49 -6.51
C ALA A 42 4.32 14.77 -7.37
N HIS A 43 4.53 14.00 -8.43
CA HIS A 43 5.73 14.04 -9.27
C HIS A 43 5.52 14.80 -10.58
N GLY A 44 4.44 14.56 -11.31
CA GLY A 44 4.15 15.20 -12.61
C GLY A 44 3.21 16.41 -12.47
N HIS A 45 3.00 17.15 -13.56
CA HIS A 45 2.14 18.35 -13.57
C HIS A 45 0.73 18.04 -13.01
N GLY A 46 0.06 17.01 -13.49
CA GLY A 46 -1.28 16.66 -13.04
C GLY A 46 -1.36 16.30 -11.55
N THR A 47 -0.42 15.49 -11.04
CA THR A 47 -0.42 15.11 -9.61
C THR A 47 -0.02 16.25 -8.68
N ARG A 48 0.76 17.23 -9.18
CA ARG A 48 1.03 18.48 -8.42
C ARG A 48 -0.22 19.36 -8.33
N LEU A 49 -1.02 19.46 -9.39
CA LEU A 49 -2.31 20.14 -9.35
C LEU A 49 -3.29 19.43 -8.43
N LEU A 50 -3.31 18.10 -8.46
CA LEU A 50 -4.13 17.30 -7.55
C LEU A 50 -3.77 17.59 -6.09
N ALA A 51 -2.47 17.72 -5.77
CA ALA A 51 -2.00 18.02 -4.42
C ALA A 51 -2.39 19.41 -3.90
N GLN A 52 -2.82 20.31 -4.78
CA GLN A 52 -3.32 21.65 -4.41
C GLN A 52 -4.82 21.67 -4.13
N ARG A 53 -5.53 20.56 -4.40
CA ARG A 53 -6.97 20.46 -4.15
C ARG A 53 -7.28 20.55 -2.66
N LYS A 54 -8.41 21.20 -2.37
CA LYS A 54 -8.89 21.40 -1.00
C LYS A 54 -10.05 20.46 -0.70
N PRO A 55 -10.26 20.13 0.57
CA PRO A 55 -11.44 19.38 0.99
C PRO A 55 -12.74 20.04 0.50
N GLY A 56 -13.68 19.24 0.02
CA GLY A 56 -14.95 19.70 -0.54
C GLY A 56 -14.94 19.95 -2.06
N GLU A 57 -13.76 19.99 -2.70
CA GLU A 57 -13.69 20.12 -4.15
C GLU A 57 -14.08 18.80 -4.85
N GLN A 58 -14.82 18.93 -5.96
CA GLN A 58 -15.23 17.76 -6.74
C GLN A 58 -14.15 17.33 -7.73
N LEU A 59 -13.91 16.03 -7.76
CA LEU A 59 -13.01 15.39 -8.71
C LEU A 59 -13.77 14.39 -9.57
N SER A 60 -13.44 14.35 -10.86
CA SER A 60 -14.00 13.35 -11.77
C SER A 60 -13.20 12.05 -11.66
N VAL A 61 -13.85 11.01 -11.17
CA VAL A 61 -13.27 9.67 -10.95
C VAL A 61 -14.03 8.65 -11.78
N MET A 62 -13.32 7.76 -12.46
CA MET A 62 -13.86 6.63 -13.21
C MET A 62 -13.28 5.34 -12.63
N GLY A 63 -14.13 4.44 -12.21
CA GLY A 63 -13.74 3.16 -11.60
C GLY A 63 -14.82 2.57 -10.71
N PRO A 64 -14.54 1.48 -10.00
CA PRO A 64 -13.25 0.77 -9.97
C PRO A 64 -12.94 0.04 -11.28
N ILE A 65 -11.66 -0.08 -11.61
CA ILE A 65 -11.15 -0.69 -12.84
C ILE A 65 -10.10 -1.76 -12.45
N GLY A 66 -9.88 -2.73 -13.33
CA GLY A 66 -8.85 -3.76 -13.19
C GLY A 66 -9.38 -5.10 -12.72
N LYS A 67 -8.48 -6.07 -12.64
CA LYS A 67 -8.78 -7.40 -12.10
C LYS A 67 -8.34 -7.45 -10.64
N PRO A 68 -9.22 -7.75 -9.69
CA PRO A 68 -8.85 -7.89 -8.29
C PRO A 68 -7.96 -9.12 -8.08
N PHE A 69 -7.22 -9.12 -6.97
CA PHE A 69 -6.57 -10.33 -6.48
C PHE A 69 -7.63 -11.38 -6.16
N ARG A 70 -7.37 -12.63 -6.57
CA ARG A 70 -8.31 -13.75 -6.37
C ARG A 70 -7.95 -14.51 -5.10
N GLN A 71 -8.94 -14.77 -4.28
CA GLN A 71 -8.79 -15.49 -3.02
C GLN A 71 -8.22 -16.92 -3.22
N THR A 72 -8.53 -17.55 -4.34
CA THR A 72 -8.03 -18.88 -4.71
C THR A 72 -6.52 -18.96 -4.88
N ASP A 73 -5.88 -17.81 -5.06
CA ASP A 73 -4.45 -17.73 -5.33
C ASP A 73 -3.62 -17.56 -4.02
N TYR A 74 -4.29 -17.39 -2.87
CA TYR A 74 -3.61 -17.13 -1.60
C TYR A 74 -3.04 -18.43 -1.00
N ARG A 75 -1.81 -18.34 -0.52
CA ARG A 75 -1.17 -19.35 0.33
C ARG A 75 -1.37 -18.97 1.80
N SER A 76 -1.06 -19.91 2.71
CA SER A 76 -1.20 -19.67 4.16
C SER A 76 -0.32 -18.51 4.68
N ARG A 77 0.83 -18.29 4.06
CA ARG A 77 1.78 -17.22 4.40
C ARG A 77 2.20 -16.45 3.14
N PRO A 78 1.33 -15.61 2.57
CA PRO A 78 1.67 -14.84 1.38
C PRO A 78 2.65 -13.71 1.73
N LEU A 79 3.66 -13.53 0.89
CA LEU A 79 4.54 -12.38 0.92
C LEU A 79 3.97 -11.28 0.02
N LEU A 80 3.71 -10.11 0.59
CA LEU A 80 3.22 -8.93 -0.12
C LEU A 80 4.35 -7.90 -0.19
N ILE A 81 4.72 -7.50 -1.40
CA ILE A 81 5.84 -6.58 -1.60
C ILE A 81 5.31 -5.32 -2.30
N GLY A 82 5.55 -4.15 -1.68
CA GLY A 82 5.17 -2.86 -2.24
C GLY A 82 6.26 -1.81 -2.11
N GLY A 83 6.76 -1.28 -3.22
CA GLY A 83 7.70 -0.15 -3.24
C GLY A 83 7.03 1.13 -3.74
N GLY A 84 7.20 2.26 -3.05
CA GLY A 84 6.66 3.55 -3.44
C GLY A 84 5.15 3.51 -3.70
N VAL A 85 4.74 3.76 -4.95
CA VAL A 85 3.32 3.71 -5.36
C VAL A 85 2.73 2.28 -5.40
N GLY A 86 3.53 1.25 -5.15
CA GLY A 86 3.08 -0.13 -4.95
C GLY A 86 2.62 -0.42 -3.51
N ILE A 87 2.86 0.46 -2.55
CA ILE A 87 2.37 0.33 -1.17
C ILE A 87 0.82 0.27 -1.10
N PRO A 88 0.07 1.17 -1.76
CA PRO A 88 -1.39 1.19 -1.68
C PRO A 88 -2.09 -0.14 -1.97
N PRO A 89 -1.84 -0.81 -3.11
CA PRO A 89 -2.53 -2.08 -3.40
C PRO A 89 -2.18 -3.19 -2.42
N MET A 90 -0.95 -3.20 -1.85
CA MET A 90 -0.56 -4.19 -0.84
C MET A 90 -1.27 -3.94 0.49
N LEU A 91 -1.48 -2.68 0.86
CA LEU A 91 -2.25 -2.34 2.05
C LEU A 91 -3.72 -2.76 1.91
N PHE A 92 -4.33 -2.49 0.75
CA PHE A 92 -5.70 -2.91 0.49
C PHE A 92 -5.86 -4.44 0.49
N LEU A 93 -4.89 -5.14 -0.08
CA LEU A 93 -4.87 -6.61 -0.06
C LEU A 93 -4.73 -7.15 1.36
N SER A 94 -3.86 -6.54 2.17
CA SER A 94 -3.69 -6.91 3.60
C SER A 94 -4.99 -6.73 4.38
N GLU A 95 -5.67 -5.60 4.21
CA GLU A 95 -6.96 -5.35 4.83
C GLU A 95 -8.03 -6.35 4.38
N HIS A 96 -8.06 -6.66 3.09
CA HIS A 96 -8.99 -7.64 2.53
C HIS A 96 -8.75 -9.04 3.10
N ILE A 97 -7.51 -9.53 3.09
CA ILE A 97 -7.14 -10.84 3.66
C ILE A 97 -7.58 -10.91 5.12
N ARG A 98 -7.22 -9.91 5.93
CA ARG A 98 -7.58 -9.86 7.36
C ARG A 98 -9.09 -9.95 7.59
N LYS A 99 -9.90 -9.29 6.75
CA LYS A 99 -11.36 -9.22 6.93
C LYS A 99 -12.10 -10.45 6.40
N THR A 100 -11.58 -11.12 5.39
CA THR A 100 -12.35 -12.09 4.60
C THR A 100 -11.79 -13.50 4.62
N VAL A 101 -10.51 -13.68 4.97
CA VAL A 101 -9.85 -14.98 4.89
C VAL A 101 -9.32 -15.38 6.26
N LYS A 102 -9.70 -16.57 6.71
CA LYS A 102 -9.17 -17.16 7.96
C LYS A 102 -7.89 -17.95 7.66
N ASP A 103 -7.05 -18.07 8.68
CA ASP A 103 -5.84 -18.91 8.66
C ASP A 103 -4.78 -18.49 7.61
N ILE A 104 -4.83 -17.24 7.17
CA ILE A 104 -3.80 -16.62 6.32
C ILE A 104 -3.11 -15.51 7.10
N SER A 105 -1.78 -15.64 7.21
CA SER A 105 -0.92 -14.66 7.89
C SER A 105 0.04 -14.03 6.88
N PRO A 106 -0.32 -12.91 6.25
CA PRO A 106 0.54 -12.25 5.30
C PRO A 106 1.76 -11.63 6.00
N PHE A 107 2.88 -11.64 5.32
CA PHE A 107 4.03 -10.81 5.64
C PHE A 107 4.18 -9.72 4.59
N VAL A 108 4.34 -8.46 5.02
CA VAL A 108 4.35 -7.30 4.13
C VAL A 108 5.70 -6.62 4.18
N ILE A 109 6.35 -6.48 3.04
CA ILE A 109 7.58 -5.69 2.90
C ILE A 109 7.24 -4.43 2.09
N MET A 110 7.50 -3.27 2.69
CA MET A 110 7.26 -1.97 2.06
C MET A 110 8.56 -1.19 1.94
N GLY A 111 8.77 -0.56 0.78
CA GLY A 111 9.95 0.26 0.55
C GLY A 111 9.63 1.64 0.03
N SER A 112 10.51 2.60 0.32
CA SER A 112 10.39 3.95 -0.20
C SER A 112 11.77 4.59 -0.41
N GLU A 113 11.90 5.30 -1.55
CA GLU A 113 13.05 6.16 -1.85
C GLU A 113 12.91 7.56 -1.25
N VAL A 114 11.75 7.88 -0.72
CA VAL A 114 11.41 9.14 -0.06
C VAL A 114 10.88 8.83 1.34
N PRO A 115 10.71 9.82 2.24
CA PRO A 115 10.10 9.58 3.52
C PRO A 115 8.77 8.84 3.38
N PHE A 116 8.53 7.87 4.25
CA PHE A 116 7.25 7.16 4.28
C PHE A 116 6.12 8.14 4.60
N PRO A 117 4.90 7.94 4.06
CA PRO A 117 3.76 8.80 4.34
C PRO A 117 3.15 8.56 5.75
N PHE A 118 3.90 7.89 6.61
CA PHE A 118 3.58 7.58 8.00
C PHE A 118 4.87 7.55 8.83
N GLN A 119 4.75 7.73 10.13
CA GLN A 119 5.84 7.51 11.06
C GLN A 119 5.93 6.03 11.38
N SER A 120 7.09 5.40 11.11
CA SER A 120 7.31 3.99 11.44
C SER A 120 7.35 3.76 12.95
N VAL A 121 6.96 2.57 13.37
CA VAL A 121 7.03 2.10 14.76
C VAL A 121 7.88 0.83 14.83
N PRO A 122 8.53 0.54 15.97
CA PRO A 122 9.13 -0.76 16.20
C PRO A 122 8.05 -1.84 16.24
N SER A 123 8.21 -2.89 15.44
CA SER A 123 7.27 -4.00 15.41
C SER A 123 7.38 -4.86 16.68
N GLN A 124 6.24 -5.26 17.20
CA GLN A 124 6.12 -6.27 18.27
C GLN A 124 5.88 -7.67 17.70
N ILE A 125 5.67 -7.79 16.41
CA ILE A 125 5.41 -9.05 15.73
C ILE A 125 6.75 -9.66 15.28
N MET A 126 7.10 -10.81 15.85
CA MET A 126 8.32 -11.53 15.51
C MET A 126 8.21 -12.20 14.13
N ILE A 127 9.24 -12.04 13.33
CA ILE A 127 9.40 -12.71 12.03
C ILE A 127 10.76 -13.38 12.00
N THR A 128 10.79 -14.68 11.78
CA THR A 128 12.01 -15.46 11.53
C THR A 128 12.51 -15.22 10.11
N GLY A 129 13.83 -15.24 9.91
CA GLY A 129 14.45 -15.04 8.60
C GLY A 129 14.68 -13.57 8.24
N ILE A 130 14.46 -12.64 9.18
CA ILE A 130 14.79 -11.23 9.01
C ILE A 130 16.03 -10.90 9.81
N PRO A 131 17.00 -10.15 9.26
CA PRO A 131 18.21 -9.74 9.98
C PRO A 131 17.89 -8.94 11.24
N ASP A 132 18.75 -9.12 12.26
CA ASP A 132 18.65 -8.38 13.52
C ASP A 132 18.66 -6.87 13.29
N GLY A 133 17.87 -6.14 14.08
CA GLY A 133 17.75 -4.69 14.00
C GLY A 133 16.75 -4.19 12.94
N ILE A 134 16.25 -5.04 12.05
CA ILE A 134 15.20 -4.67 11.08
C ILE A 134 13.84 -4.84 11.75
N ILE A 135 13.41 -3.79 12.45
CA ILE A 135 12.20 -3.78 13.28
C ILE A 135 11.16 -2.74 12.87
N ALA A 136 11.51 -1.82 11.97
CA ALA A 136 10.57 -0.78 11.54
C ALA A 136 9.37 -1.38 10.82
N ALA A 137 8.17 -0.99 11.25
CA ALA A 137 6.90 -1.46 10.72
C ALA A 137 5.93 -0.30 10.44
N MET A 138 4.93 -0.56 9.62
CA MET A 138 3.82 0.36 9.39
C MET A 138 2.81 0.26 10.55
N PRO A 139 2.50 1.38 11.26
CA PRO A 139 1.60 1.37 12.42
C PRO A 139 0.27 0.68 12.15
N LEU A 140 -0.36 1.01 11.02
CA LEU A 140 -1.66 0.46 10.66
C LEU A 140 -1.65 -1.07 10.48
N LEU A 141 -0.58 -1.63 9.93
CA LEU A 141 -0.43 -3.09 9.82
C LEU A 141 -0.16 -3.72 11.19
N GLU A 142 0.63 -3.06 12.02
CA GLU A 142 0.90 -3.48 13.40
C GLU A 142 -0.40 -3.54 14.21
N ASP A 143 -1.24 -2.49 14.14
CA ASP A 143 -2.57 -2.44 14.75
C ASP A 143 -3.51 -3.54 14.25
N TRP A 144 -3.32 -3.98 13.02
CA TRP A 144 -4.10 -5.07 12.43
C TRP A 144 -3.57 -6.47 12.79
N GLY A 145 -2.43 -6.56 13.47
CA GLY A 145 -1.76 -7.81 13.78
C GLY A 145 -1.11 -8.45 12.54
N ILE A 146 -0.78 -7.64 11.53
CA ILE A 146 -0.14 -8.07 10.29
C ILE A 146 1.34 -7.70 10.34
N ALA A 147 2.20 -8.71 10.25
CA ALA A 147 3.64 -8.52 10.24
C ALA A 147 4.09 -7.69 9.05
N SER A 148 4.88 -6.64 9.29
CA SER A 148 5.49 -5.84 8.23
C SER A 148 6.93 -5.46 8.55
N ARG A 149 7.71 -5.20 7.49
CA ARG A 149 9.07 -4.63 7.60
C ARG A 149 9.26 -3.58 6.52
N LEU A 150 10.06 -2.58 6.87
CA LEU A 150 10.33 -1.45 5.99
C LEU A 150 11.74 -1.53 5.43
N SER A 151 11.89 -1.06 4.19
CA SER A 151 13.14 -1.02 3.45
C SER A 151 13.35 0.36 2.83
N SER A 152 14.56 0.90 2.93
CA SER A 152 14.89 2.20 2.32
C SER A 152 16.41 2.37 2.22
N LEU A 153 16.86 3.03 1.15
CA LEU A 153 18.26 3.44 0.98
C LEU A 153 18.59 4.75 1.72
N GLN A 154 17.69 5.28 2.54
CA GLN A 154 17.86 6.55 3.24
C GLN A 154 18.40 6.39 4.68
N GLY A 155 18.71 5.17 5.11
CA GLY A 155 19.22 4.89 6.44
C GLY A 155 18.24 5.16 7.58
N TYR A 156 16.94 5.01 7.35
CA TYR A 156 15.94 5.20 8.40
C TYR A 156 16.09 4.14 9.50
N PRO A 157 16.04 4.54 10.78
CA PRO A 157 16.22 3.62 11.90
C PRO A 157 15.26 2.43 11.85
N GLY A 158 15.81 1.22 12.02
CA GLY A 158 15.05 -0.02 12.03
C GLY A 158 14.56 -0.49 10.67
N CYS A 159 14.79 0.25 9.59
CA CYS A 159 14.56 -0.19 8.23
C CYS A 159 15.73 -1.05 7.72
N TYR A 160 15.41 -1.94 6.77
CA TYR A 160 16.44 -2.60 5.98
C TYR A 160 17.09 -1.58 5.03
N ASP A 161 18.44 -1.50 5.04
CA ASP A 161 19.17 -0.64 4.12
C ASP A 161 19.38 -1.38 2.80
N GLY A 162 18.46 -1.13 1.86
CA GLY A 162 18.43 -1.82 0.57
C GLY A 162 17.03 -1.80 -0.06
N TYR A 163 16.87 -2.61 -1.11
CA TYR A 163 15.59 -2.73 -1.82
C TYR A 163 14.67 -3.77 -1.17
N VAL A 164 13.37 -3.58 -1.36
CA VAL A 164 12.33 -4.55 -0.90
C VAL A 164 12.58 -5.97 -1.43
N THR A 165 13.12 -6.09 -2.64
CA THR A 165 13.45 -7.36 -3.28
C THR A 165 14.59 -8.08 -2.59
N ASP A 166 15.57 -7.35 -2.06
CA ASP A 166 16.70 -7.94 -1.37
C ASP A 166 16.28 -8.46 0.01
N LEU A 167 15.49 -7.68 0.74
CA LEU A 167 14.90 -8.13 2.00
C LEU A 167 13.96 -9.34 1.80
N ALA A 168 13.19 -9.32 0.71
CA ALA A 168 12.32 -10.44 0.36
C ALA A 168 13.11 -11.72 0.08
N ARG A 169 14.25 -11.61 -0.63
CA ARG A 169 15.13 -12.75 -0.89
C ARG A 169 15.71 -13.32 0.39
N ILE A 170 16.21 -12.46 1.28
CA ILE A 170 16.74 -12.88 2.58
C ILE A 170 15.70 -13.67 3.39
N TRP A 171 14.45 -13.25 3.35
CA TRP A 171 13.38 -13.92 4.08
C TRP A 171 12.94 -15.25 3.43
N LEU A 172 13.10 -15.40 2.11
CA LEU A 172 12.70 -16.59 1.36
C LEU A 172 13.75 -17.71 1.41
N ASP A 173 15.04 -17.37 1.64
CA ASP A 173 16.17 -18.30 1.78
C ASP A 173 16.19 -18.94 3.18
#